data_8723f7d7b5780febb55d25cd4c87ae8f
#
_entry.id   8723f7d7b5780febb55d25cd4c87ae8f
#
_cell.length_a   1.000
_cell.length_b   1.000
_cell.length_c   1.000
_cell.angle_alpha   90.00
_cell.angle_beta   90.00
_cell.angle_gamma   90.00
#
_symmetry.space_group_name_H-M   'P 1'
#
loop_
_entity.id
_entity.type
_entity.pdbx_description
1 polymer ?
#
loop_
_entity_poly.entity_id
_entity_poly.type
_entity_poly.pdbx_seq_one_letter_code
_entity_poly.pdbx_strand_id
1 'polypeptide(L)' 'ATLSVDQVIDRWYSETHSYFRVKASDGRRYVLRLDLDDDWWELIMLESADR' A
#
# COMPACT_ATOMS: atom_id res chain seq x y z
N ALA A 1 -3.53 -16.80 4.03
CA ALA A 1 -4.63 -15.86 4.22
C ALA A 1 -4.49 -14.69 3.29
N THR A 2 -5.59 -14.14 2.86
CA THR A 2 -5.63 -13.03 1.94
C THR A 2 -6.17 -11.80 2.65
N LEU A 3 -5.50 -10.67 2.44
CA LEU A 3 -5.97 -9.40 2.95
C LEU A 3 -6.57 -8.59 1.81
N SER A 4 -7.65 -7.90 2.12
CA SER A 4 -8.26 -6.99 1.18
C SER A 4 -7.91 -5.55 1.55
N VAL A 5 -7.86 -4.70 0.56
CA VAL A 5 -7.70 -3.27 0.79
C VAL A 5 -9.08 -2.70 1.01
N ASP A 6 -9.33 -2.18 2.22
CA ASP A 6 -10.61 -1.57 2.55
C ASP A 6 -10.68 -0.12 2.11
N GLN A 7 -9.55 0.58 2.15
CA GLN A 7 -9.54 2.00 1.88
C GLN A 7 -8.16 2.43 1.43
N VAL A 8 -8.10 3.26 0.41
CA VAL A 8 -6.88 3.93 0.01
C VAL A 8 -6.86 5.28 0.71
N ILE A 9 -5.91 5.46 1.61
CA ILE A 9 -5.83 6.67 2.43
C ILE A 9 -5.12 7.77 1.68
N ASP A 10 -3.96 7.45 1.10
CA ASP A 10 -3.15 8.40 0.36
C ASP A 10 -2.57 7.72 -0.86
N ARG A 11 -2.22 8.52 -1.84
CA ARG A 11 -1.47 8.05 -2.99
C ARG A 11 -0.54 9.14 -3.46
N TRP A 12 0.63 8.75 -3.96
CA TRP A 12 1.57 9.68 -4.56
C TRP A 12 2.41 8.94 -5.59
N TYR A 13 3.10 9.71 -6.42
CA TYR A 13 3.76 9.13 -7.59
C TYR A 13 5.18 9.65 -7.71
N SER A 14 6.05 8.79 -8.23
CA SER A 14 7.33 9.19 -8.76
C SER A 14 7.35 8.83 -10.24
N GLU A 15 8.49 9.06 -10.89
CA GLU A 15 8.58 8.77 -12.33
C GLU A 15 8.48 7.28 -12.62
N THR A 16 8.87 6.44 -11.69
CA THR A 16 8.96 5.00 -11.91
C THR A 16 7.98 4.20 -11.08
N HIS A 17 7.35 4.80 -10.07
CA HIS A 17 6.52 4.07 -9.14
C HIS A 17 5.29 4.86 -8.74
N SER A 18 4.25 4.14 -8.41
CA SER A 18 3.10 4.69 -7.71
C SER A 18 3.08 4.14 -6.29
N TYR A 19 2.72 4.99 -5.35
CA TYR A 19 2.71 4.62 -3.93
C TYR A 19 1.30 4.77 -3.39
N PHE A 20 0.94 3.86 -2.49
CA PHE A 20 -0.38 3.87 -1.88
C PHE A 20 -0.25 3.59 -0.40
N ARG A 21 -0.84 4.45 0.42
CA ARG A 21 -1.06 4.12 1.82
C ARG A 21 -2.48 3.61 1.92
N VAL A 22 -2.63 2.40 2.43
CA VAL A 22 -3.93 1.72 2.45
C VAL A 22 -4.23 1.18 3.83
N LYS A 23 -5.52 1.05 4.10
CA LYS A 23 -6.00 0.33 5.27
C LYS A 23 -6.53 -1.01 4.79
N ALA A 24 -6.03 -2.06 5.39
CA ALA A 24 -6.41 -3.42 5.01
C ALA A 24 -7.47 -3.99 5.93
N SER A 25 -7.98 -5.14 5.54
CA SER A 25 -9.06 -5.79 6.27
C SER A 25 -8.65 -6.24 7.68
N ASP A 26 -7.36 -6.34 7.95
CA ASP A 26 -6.88 -6.67 9.30
C ASP A 26 -6.80 -5.45 10.21
N GLY A 27 -7.23 -4.27 9.73
CA GLY A 27 -7.18 -3.04 10.50
C GLY A 27 -5.85 -2.34 10.50
N ARG A 28 -4.87 -2.88 9.83
CA ARG A 28 -3.53 -2.30 9.77
C ARG A 28 -3.37 -1.46 8.54
N ARG A 29 -2.39 -0.58 8.58
CA ARG A 29 -2.06 0.29 7.46
C ARG A 29 -0.77 -0.17 6.83
N TYR A 30 -0.76 -0.15 5.51
CA TYR A 30 0.38 -0.58 4.72
C TYR A 30 0.72 0.49 3.71
N VAL A 31 1.99 0.59 3.38
CA VAL A 31 2.43 1.38 2.24
C VAL A 31 2.88 0.42 1.16
N LEU A 32 2.23 0.50 0.02
CA LEU A 32 2.49 -0.35 -1.13
C LEU A 32 3.10 0.48 -2.24
N ARG A 33 3.95 -0.14 -3.02
CA ARG A 33 4.56 0.49 -4.17
C ARG A 33 4.33 -0.36 -5.41
N LEU A 34 3.90 0.27 -6.48
CA LEU A 34 3.74 -0.37 -7.77
C LEU A 34 4.83 0.12 -8.70
N ASP A 35 5.64 -0.80 -9.21
CA ASP A 35 6.62 -0.52 -10.24
C ASP A 35 5.88 -0.40 -11.57
N LEU A 36 5.96 0.78 -12.20
CA LEU A 36 5.15 1.06 -13.38
C LEU A 36 5.66 0.34 -14.63
N ASP A 37 6.93 -0.01 -14.67
CA ASP A 37 7.49 -0.72 -15.80
C ASP A 37 7.18 -2.21 -15.76
N ASP A 38 7.30 -2.79 -14.58
CA ASP A 38 7.19 -4.23 -14.41
C ASP A 38 5.86 -4.69 -13.86
N ASP A 39 4.97 -3.76 -13.54
CA ASP A 39 3.69 -4.09 -12.92
C ASP A 39 3.90 -4.91 -11.65
N TRP A 40 4.88 -4.53 -10.89
CA TRP A 40 5.28 -5.29 -9.71
C TRP A 40 4.89 -4.54 -8.43
N TRP A 41 4.21 -5.24 -7.54
CA TRP A 41 3.80 -4.67 -6.26
C TRP A 41 4.77 -5.06 -5.16
N GLU A 42 5.11 -4.09 -4.31
CA GLU A 42 5.97 -4.32 -3.16
C GLU A 42 5.36 -3.72 -1.91
N LEU A 43 5.53 -4.42 -0.81
CA LEU A 43 5.21 -3.87 0.50
C LEU A 43 6.42 -3.09 0.98
N ILE A 44 6.25 -1.78 1.14
CA ILE A 44 7.35 -0.91 1.57
C ILE A 44 7.38 -0.80 3.08
N MET A 45 6.22 -0.69 3.69
CA MET A 45 6.16 -0.42 5.12
C MET A 45 4.85 -0.93 5.68
N LEU A 46 4.92 -1.50 6.86
CA LEU A 46 3.75 -1.83 7.66
C LEU A 46 3.65 -0.80 8.77
N GLU A 47 2.56 -0.08 8.81
CA GLU A 47 2.27 0.83 9.90
C GLU A 47 1.34 0.12 10.87
N SER A 48 1.65 0.22 12.15
CA SER A 48 0.80 -0.38 13.15
C SER A 48 -0.58 0.24 13.12
N ALA A 49 -1.58 -0.57 13.42
CA ALA A 49 -2.90 -0.01 13.66
C ALA A 49 -2.78 0.97 14.82
N ASP A 50 -3.46 2.07 14.69
CA ASP A 50 -3.42 3.05 15.73
C ASP A 50 -4.18 2.55 16.95
N ARG A 51 -3.73 2.98 18.08
CA ARG A 51 -4.37 2.57 19.33
C ARG A 51 -5.43 3.54 19.75
#